data_d5012e96ace89be73c0280d6acf95628
#
_entry.id   d5012e96ace89be73c0280d6acf95628
#
_cell.length_a   1.000
_cell.length_b   1.000
_cell.length_c   1.000
_cell.angle_alpha   90.00
_cell.angle_beta   90.00
_cell.angle_gamma   90.00
#
_symmetry.space_group_name_H-M   'P 1'
#
loop_
_entity.id
_entity.type
_entity.pdbx_description
1 polymer ?
#
loop_
_entity_poly.entity_id
_entity_poly.type
_entity_poly.pdbx_seq_one_letter_code
_entity_poly.pdbx_strand_id
1 'polypeptide(L)'
;SPLTNKRQDEYGGSLENRAKFPLQCLKAVREAAGRDMIVEILFSGEEPEGGYDMDEGIEFLKMAEPYVDVVQFRAGVADPNHPIPFELQHTPFLKYAEHAKKSGLNMKVACVGGFHYFDDVDQAVAEGKVDIVSAARAFISNPDYGQLLQEGRDEDLVPCLRCNKCHGRGPHDPFVSMCSVNPKVGIEHRLDILESNPLPSMKIAVIGGGPAGMKTAMELCDRGHKVTIYEAEGELGGAIRHSDYIPFKWTLKDYKDFLIHQVSKRDIKVVLNTRVTPDMVAGRYDAVIAAVGAQPVVPNIPGVDGANVTVATDAIMNAGKIGDQVVVIGGGEVGVETGMYFAQMGKEVTVIEMRDELAADTTFMHYRSMFQAAWEAIPTFHYVLNATAKAITADHVTYTDKDGVDHDLPAQSVILSVGMRAKKDEALSFYGAGDHFYMVGDCYKPGTIQTTNRSAYVTAMKI
;
A
#
# COMPACT_ATOMS: atom_id res chain seq x y z
N SER A 1 26.38 8.40 -16.19
CA SER A 1 25.46 9.53 -16.03
C SER A 1 26.21 10.86 -16.15
N PRO A 2 25.80 11.79 -17.04
CA PRO A 2 26.34 13.17 -17.07
C PRO A 2 25.98 13.97 -15.81
N LEU A 3 24.92 13.61 -15.10
CA LEU A 3 24.52 14.28 -13.86
C LEU A 3 25.58 14.11 -12.74
N THR A 4 26.19 12.94 -12.66
CA THR A 4 27.12 12.59 -11.58
C THR A 4 28.60 12.56 -12.05
N ASN A 5 28.85 12.18 -13.29
CA ASN A 5 30.19 12.11 -13.86
C ASN A 5 30.63 13.47 -14.42
N LYS A 6 31.35 14.28 -13.64
CA LYS A 6 31.87 15.60 -14.02
C LYS A 6 33.36 15.57 -14.41
N ARG A 7 33.91 14.36 -14.68
CA ARG A 7 35.31 14.18 -15.10
C ARG A 7 35.58 14.83 -16.46
N GLN A 8 36.80 15.31 -16.64
CA GLN A 8 37.27 15.94 -17.89
C GLN A 8 38.41 15.15 -18.54
N ASP A 9 38.73 13.98 -18.01
CA ASP A 9 39.71 13.06 -18.55
C ASP A 9 39.07 12.01 -19.49
N GLU A 10 39.81 10.99 -19.84
CA GLU A 10 39.36 9.90 -20.72
C GLU A 10 38.17 9.08 -20.20
N TYR A 11 37.69 9.32 -18.98
CA TYR A 11 36.50 8.67 -18.37
C TYR A 11 35.32 9.62 -18.23
N GLY A 12 35.36 10.82 -18.79
CA GLY A 12 34.31 11.82 -18.71
C GLY A 12 34.05 12.54 -20.03
N GLY A 13 32.98 13.35 -20.07
CA GLY A 13 32.58 14.08 -21.24
C GLY A 13 31.71 13.26 -22.20
N SER A 14 32.26 12.81 -23.34
CA SER A 14 31.49 12.06 -24.35
C SER A 14 30.95 10.71 -23.83
N LEU A 15 29.96 10.15 -24.51
CA LEU A 15 29.39 8.84 -24.16
C LEU A 15 30.47 7.75 -24.16
N GLU A 16 31.36 7.73 -25.17
CA GLU A 16 32.44 6.75 -25.29
C GLU A 16 33.38 6.80 -24.07
N ASN A 17 33.71 8.01 -23.63
CA ASN A 17 34.57 8.19 -22.45
C ASN A 17 33.86 7.76 -21.16
N ARG A 18 32.60 8.16 -20.97
CA ARG A 18 31.78 7.75 -19.82
C ARG A 18 31.53 6.26 -19.81
N ALA A 19 31.45 5.61 -20.96
CA ALA A 19 31.25 4.17 -21.12
C ALA A 19 32.53 3.33 -20.81
N LYS A 20 33.73 3.90 -20.91
CA LYS A 20 34.99 3.14 -20.73
C LYS A 20 35.05 2.32 -19.47
N PHE A 21 34.80 2.94 -18.31
CA PHE A 21 34.90 2.24 -17.04
C PHE A 21 33.86 1.13 -16.87
N PRO A 22 32.54 1.37 -17.08
CA PRO A 22 31.57 0.28 -17.01
C PRO A 22 31.83 -0.83 -18.02
N LEU A 23 32.28 -0.52 -19.23
CA LEU A 23 32.62 -1.56 -20.23
C LEU A 23 33.86 -2.39 -19.81
N GLN A 24 34.86 -1.76 -19.18
CA GLN A 24 35.99 -2.50 -18.59
C GLN A 24 35.53 -3.45 -17.49
N CYS A 25 34.62 -3.00 -16.62
CA CYS A 25 34.02 -3.87 -15.59
C CYS A 25 33.25 -5.03 -16.19
N LEU A 26 32.38 -4.78 -17.17
CA LEU A 26 31.58 -5.81 -17.83
C LEU A 26 32.48 -6.83 -18.57
N LYS A 27 33.52 -6.36 -19.22
CA LYS A 27 34.52 -7.23 -19.84
C LYS A 27 35.19 -8.15 -18.81
N ALA A 28 35.67 -7.61 -17.71
CA ALA A 28 36.32 -8.39 -16.66
C ALA A 28 35.34 -9.41 -16.02
N VAL A 29 34.06 -9.03 -15.82
CA VAL A 29 33.02 -9.95 -15.34
C VAL A 29 32.82 -11.08 -16.36
N ARG A 30 32.69 -10.78 -17.64
CA ARG A 30 32.50 -11.79 -18.70
C ARG A 30 33.69 -12.73 -18.81
N GLU A 31 34.91 -12.22 -18.73
CA GLU A 31 36.15 -13.02 -18.76
C GLU A 31 36.22 -13.97 -17.56
N ALA A 32 35.81 -13.52 -16.37
CA ALA A 32 35.81 -14.34 -15.17
C ALA A 32 34.66 -15.38 -15.16
N ALA A 33 33.46 -14.97 -15.62
CA ALA A 33 32.27 -15.83 -15.65
C ALA A 33 32.33 -16.91 -16.76
N GLY A 34 33.04 -16.64 -17.85
CA GLY A 34 33.01 -17.50 -19.04
C GLY A 34 31.72 -17.32 -19.85
N ARG A 35 31.49 -18.21 -20.83
CA ARG A 35 30.34 -18.13 -21.74
C ARG A 35 29.12 -18.90 -21.25
N ASP A 36 29.29 -19.81 -20.31
CA ASP A 36 28.20 -20.65 -19.81
C ASP A 36 27.38 -19.99 -18.71
N MET A 37 27.83 -18.86 -18.19
CA MET A 37 27.12 -18.08 -17.16
C MET A 37 26.43 -16.88 -17.80
N ILE A 38 25.15 -16.66 -17.43
CA ILE A 38 24.39 -15.49 -17.82
C ILE A 38 24.94 -14.27 -17.08
N VAL A 39 25.27 -13.21 -17.82
CA VAL A 39 25.63 -11.89 -17.27
C VAL A 39 24.48 -10.95 -17.52
N GLU A 40 23.86 -10.50 -16.45
CA GLU A 40 22.76 -9.53 -16.48
C GLU A 40 23.22 -8.19 -15.91
N ILE A 41 22.76 -7.08 -16.49
CA ILE A 41 22.92 -5.74 -15.92
C ILE A 41 21.56 -5.13 -15.61
N LEU A 42 21.49 -4.46 -14.44
CA LEU A 42 20.37 -3.61 -14.10
C LEU A 42 20.64 -2.21 -14.65
N PHE A 43 19.71 -1.68 -15.46
CA PHE A 43 19.87 -0.43 -16.18
C PHE A 43 18.69 0.52 -15.93
N SER A 44 18.99 1.81 -15.69
CA SER A 44 17.98 2.86 -15.61
C SER A 44 17.57 3.29 -17.01
N GLY A 45 16.27 3.38 -17.31
CA GLY A 45 15.78 3.71 -18.62
C GLY A 45 16.20 5.13 -19.08
N GLU A 46 15.95 6.10 -18.22
CA GLU A 46 16.28 7.51 -18.49
C GLU A 46 16.66 8.21 -17.17
N GLU A 47 17.27 9.37 -17.26
CA GLU A 47 17.58 10.24 -16.14
C GLU A 47 16.86 11.59 -16.26
N PRO A 48 16.77 12.40 -15.20
CA PRO A 48 16.25 13.75 -15.27
C PRO A 48 17.01 14.66 -16.21
N GLU A 49 16.47 15.83 -16.49
CA GLU A 49 17.09 16.85 -17.35
C GLU A 49 18.59 17.06 -17.02
N GLY A 50 19.42 16.98 -18.04
CA GLY A 50 20.89 17.01 -17.94
C GLY A 50 21.54 15.65 -17.70
N GLY A 51 20.76 14.57 -17.54
CA GLY A 51 21.19 13.19 -17.59
C GLY A 51 21.23 12.60 -18.99
N TYR A 52 21.29 11.28 -19.12
CA TYR A 52 21.13 10.59 -20.39
C TYR A 52 19.64 10.26 -20.65
N ASP A 53 19.26 10.31 -21.88
CA ASP A 53 17.96 9.82 -22.35
C ASP A 53 18.03 8.35 -22.74
N MET A 54 16.88 7.79 -23.11
CA MET A 54 16.78 6.37 -23.47
C MET A 54 17.60 6.04 -24.73
N ASP A 55 17.73 6.95 -25.71
CA ASP A 55 18.49 6.71 -26.93
C ASP A 55 19.99 6.66 -26.67
N GLU A 56 20.53 7.56 -25.85
CA GLU A 56 21.93 7.49 -25.38
C GLU A 56 22.16 6.20 -24.55
N GLY A 57 21.18 5.82 -23.73
CA GLY A 57 21.20 4.55 -23.00
C GLY A 57 21.31 3.34 -23.91
N ILE A 58 20.57 3.31 -25.02
CA ILE A 58 20.62 2.23 -26.03
C ILE A 58 22.00 2.19 -26.72
N GLU A 59 22.60 3.33 -27.05
CA GLU A 59 23.95 3.34 -27.63
C GLU A 59 24.99 2.74 -26.66
N PHE A 60 24.89 3.04 -25.36
CA PHE A 60 25.73 2.36 -24.37
C PHE A 60 25.49 0.85 -24.33
N LEU A 61 24.21 0.41 -24.36
CA LEU A 61 23.88 -1.01 -24.34
C LEU A 61 24.39 -1.76 -25.56
N LYS A 62 24.37 -1.16 -26.74
CA LYS A 62 25.01 -1.71 -27.94
C LYS A 62 26.52 -1.95 -27.76
N MET A 63 27.22 -1.02 -27.10
CA MET A 63 28.63 -1.21 -26.75
C MET A 63 28.83 -2.34 -25.73
N ALA A 64 27.85 -2.63 -24.88
CA ALA A 64 27.89 -3.66 -23.84
C ALA A 64 27.53 -5.06 -24.35
N GLU A 65 26.87 -5.21 -25.51
CA GLU A 65 26.43 -6.50 -26.08
C GLU A 65 27.48 -7.63 -26.07
N PRO A 66 28.79 -7.38 -26.33
CA PRO A 66 29.78 -8.45 -26.28
C PRO A 66 29.97 -9.09 -24.90
N TYR A 67 29.53 -8.43 -23.86
CA TYR A 67 29.78 -8.79 -22.45
C TYR A 67 28.52 -9.18 -21.67
N VAL A 68 27.32 -8.81 -22.16
CA VAL A 68 26.05 -8.90 -21.44
C VAL A 68 25.05 -9.75 -22.23
N ASP A 69 24.36 -10.64 -21.53
CA ASP A 69 23.31 -11.49 -22.13
C ASP A 69 21.91 -10.90 -21.90
N VAL A 70 21.70 -10.21 -20.78
CA VAL A 70 20.41 -9.67 -20.37
C VAL A 70 20.57 -8.26 -19.83
N VAL A 71 19.73 -7.33 -20.32
CA VAL A 71 19.53 -6.02 -19.68
C VAL A 71 18.18 -5.98 -18.98
N GLN A 72 18.17 -5.63 -17.71
CA GLN A 72 16.95 -5.44 -16.93
C GLN A 72 16.68 -3.95 -16.73
N PHE A 73 15.55 -3.47 -17.27
CA PHE A 73 15.13 -2.08 -17.10
C PHE A 73 14.36 -1.85 -15.82
N ARG A 74 14.65 -0.71 -15.20
CA ARG A 74 13.94 -0.15 -14.04
C ARG A 74 13.83 1.36 -14.19
N ALA A 75 13.27 2.05 -13.18
CA ALA A 75 13.23 3.51 -13.12
C ALA A 75 14.62 4.15 -13.16
N GLY A 76 14.67 5.40 -13.54
CA GLY A 76 15.85 6.26 -13.50
C GLY A 76 16.37 6.53 -12.07
N VAL A 77 17.57 7.10 -11.99
CA VAL A 77 18.29 7.32 -10.71
C VAL A 77 17.59 8.35 -9.80
N ALA A 78 16.87 9.32 -10.38
CA ALA A 78 16.20 10.36 -9.62
C ALA A 78 14.68 10.14 -9.49
N ASP A 79 14.16 9.12 -10.16
CA ASP A 79 12.76 8.77 -10.09
C ASP A 79 12.53 7.80 -8.92
N PRO A 80 11.42 7.93 -8.22
CA PRO A 80 11.06 6.98 -7.17
C PRO A 80 11.02 5.57 -7.74
N ASN A 81 12.00 4.80 -7.38
CA ASN A 81 12.33 3.48 -7.94
C ASN A 81 11.31 2.38 -7.67
N HIS A 82 10.21 2.70 -6.97
CA HIS A 82 9.29 1.68 -6.48
C HIS A 82 7.85 2.18 -6.60
N PRO A 83 7.06 1.71 -7.58
CA PRO A 83 5.68 2.14 -7.74
C PRO A 83 4.91 2.08 -6.43
N ILE A 84 4.23 3.18 -6.10
CA ILE A 84 3.31 3.32 -4.97
C ILE A 84 1.86 3.36 -5.47
N PRO A 85 0.85 3.37 -4.60
CA PRO A 85 -0.56 3.37 -5.03
C PRO A 85 -0.95 4.57 -5.89
N PHE A 86 -0.28 5.72 -5.74
CA PHE A 86 -0.53 6.92 -6.55
C PHE A 86 -0.14 6.76 -8.02
N GLU A 87 0.73 5.79 -8.36
CA GLU A 87 0.99 5.39 -9.72
C GLU A 87 -0.14 4.47 -10.21
N LEU A 88 -0.97 5.00 -11.11
CA LEU A 88 -2.13 4.28 -11.64
C LEU A 88 -1.75 3.25 -12.71
N GLN A 89 -0.58 3.41 -13.34
CA GLN A 89 -0.06 2.40 -14.25
C GLN A 89 0.41 1.16 -13.48
N HIS A 90 0.00 -0.01 -13.94
CA HIS A 90 0.45 -1.27 -13.34
C HIS A 90 1.96 -1.48 -13.53
N THR A 91 2.47 -1.20 -14.73
CA THR A 91 3.85 -1.48 -15.14
C THR A 91 4.53 -0.23 -15.71
N PRO A 92 4.80 0.81 -14.89
CA PRO A 92 5.22 2.13 -15.37
C PRO A 92 6.57 2.12 -16.10
N PHE A 93 7.40 1.10 -15.89
CA PHE A 93 8.74 1.00 -16.50
C PHE A 93 8.77 0.16 -17.78
N LEU A 94 7.65 -0.46 -18.15
CA LEU A 94 7.56 -1.28 -19.37
C LEU A 94 7.90 -0.48 -20.64
N LYS A 95 7.63 0.83 -20.65
CA LYS A 95 7.99 1.75 -21.75
C LYS A 95 9.47 1.68 -22.13
N TYR A 96 10.37 1.53 -21.17
CA TYR A 96 11.82 1.44 -21.40
C TYR A 96 12.20 0.12 -22.08
N ALA A 97 11.65 -0.99 -21.60
CA ALA A 97 11.89 -2.29 -22.20
C ALA A 97 11.33 -2.35 -23.63
N GLU A 98 10.13 -1.81 -23.86
CA GLU A 98 9.53 -1.73 -25.20
C GLU A 98 10.37 -0.89 -26.17
N HIS A 99 10.93 0.25 -25.72
CA HIS A 99 11.84 1.05 -26.51
C HIS A 99 13.11 0.27 -26.86
N ALA A 100 13.70 -0.43 -25.88
CA ALA A 100 14.88 -1.26 -26.10
C ALA A 100 14.62 -2.41 -27.08
N LYS A 101 13.48 -3.09 -26.99
CA LYS A 101 13.09 -4.14 -27.96
C LYS A 101 13.00 -3.60 -29.39
N LYS A 102 12.49 -2.37 -29.57
CA LYS A 102 12.38 -1.71 -30.86
C LYS A 102 13.71 -1.20 -31.41
N SER A 103 14.74 -1.04 -30.57
CA SER A 103 16.05 -0.49 -30.96
C SER A 103 17.00 -1.50 -31.65
N GLY A 104 16.59 -2.77 -31.71
CA GLY A 104 17.36 -3.84 -32.36
C GLY A 104 18.53 -4.35 -31.53
N LEU A 105 18.49 -4.26 -30.19
CA LEU A 105 19.46 -4.92 -29.30
C LEU A 105 19.41 -6.45 -29.47
N ASN A 106 20.58 -7.08 -29.48
CA ASN A 106 20.71 -8.54 -29.57
C ASN A 106 20.61 -9.23 -28.21
N MET A 107 20.88 -8.54 -27.11
CA MET A 107 20.70 -9.06 -25.75
C MET A 107 19.21 -9.23 -25.41
N LYS A 108 18.92 -10.13 -24.47
CA LYS A 108 17.57 -10.26 -23.94
C LYS A 108 17.19 -9.06 -23.10
N VAL A 109 15.92 -8.68 -23.17
CA VAL A 109 15.37 -7.51 -22.46
C VAL A 109 14.46 -8.00 -21.34
N ALA A 110 14.83 -7.66 -20.11
CA ALA A 110 14.02 -7.85 -18.91
C ALA A 110 13.46 -6.51 -18.42
N CYS A 111 12.35 -6.56 -17.69
CA CYS A 111 11.78 -5.39 -17.04
C CYS A 111 11.31 -5.73 -15.63
N VAL A 112 11.60 -4.86 -14.67
CA VAL A 112 11.11 -4.94 -13.29
C VAL A 112 10.36 -3.65 -12.94
N GLY A 113 9.28 -3.79 -12.18
CA GLY A 113 8.55 -2.66 -11.60
C GLY A 113 7.06 -2.69 -11.89
N GLY A 114 6.31 -3.03 -10.85
CA GLY A 114 4.86 -3.03 -10.87
C GLY A 114 4.19 -4.28 -11.39
N PHE A 115 4.90 -5.21 -12.00
CA PHE A 115 4.35 -6.50 -12.41
C PHE A 115 3.85 -7.27 -11.19
N HIS A 116 2.55 -7.44 -11.13
CA HIS A 116 1.88 -8.17 -10.06
C HIS A 116 0.79 -9.09 -10.62
N TYR A 117 -0.07 -8.58 -11.51
CA TYR A 117 -1.16 -9.31 -12.13
C TYR A 117 -0.65 -10.14 -13.31
N PHE A 118 -1.22 -11.32 -13.50
CA PHE A 118 -0.79 -12.26 -14.53
C PHE A 118 -1.06 -11.73 -15.93
N ASP A 119 -2.18 -11.03 -16.13
CA ASP A 119 -2.50 -10.38 -17.41
C ASP A 119 -1.41 -9.38 -17.84
N ASP A 120 -0.87 -8.59 -16.90
CA ASP A 120 0.22 -7.64 -17.20
C ASP A 120 1.49 -8.38 -17.64
N VAL A 121 1.78 -9.53 -17.03
CA VAL A 121 2.94 -10.38 -17.36
C VAL A 121 2.76 -11.00 -18.73
N ASP A 122 1.64 -11.68 -18.97
CA ASP A 122 1.34 -12.39 -20.20
C ASP A 122 1.28 -11.43 -21.40
N GLN A 123 0.63 -10.29 -21.24
CA GLN A 123 0.54 -9.28 -22.28
C GLN A 123 1.92 -8.71 -22.65
N ALA A 124 2.75 -8.38 -21.65
CA ALA A 124 4.07 -7.81 -21.91
C ALA A 124 4.97 -8.75 -22.71
N VAL A 125 4.90 -10.06 -22.44
CA VAL A 125 5.66 -11.11 -23.16
C VAL A 125 5.02 -11.41 -24.53
N ALA A 126 3.70 -11.60 -24.57
CA ALA A 126 2.98 -11.95 -25.82
C ALA A 126 3.10 -10.86 -26.89
N GLU A 127 3.08 -9.59 -26.49
CA GLU A 127 3.27 -8.44 -27.39
C GLU A 127 4.74 -8.19 -27.75
N GLY A 128 5.67 -8.98 -27.22
CA GLY A 128 7.10 -8.85 -27.48
C GLY A 128 7.75 -7.60 -26.89
N LYS A 129 7.12 -6.99 -25.89
CA LYS A 129 7.65 -5.79 -25.20
C LYS A 129 8.84 -6.13 -24.30
N VAL A 130 8.89 -7.36 -23.80
CA VAL A 130 9.99 -7.92 -23.01
C VAL A 130 10.24 -9.37 -23.37
N ASP A 131 11.44 -9.89 -23.07
CA ASP A 131 11.73 -11.32 -23.09
C ASP A 131 11.56 -11.95 -21.70
N ILE A 132 11.75 -11.15 -20.63
CA ILE A 132 11.73 -11.61 -19.24
C ILE A 132 11.01 -10.59 -18.38
N VAL A 133 10.07 -11.04 -17.58
CA VAL A 133 9.44 -10.23 -16.52
C VAL A 133 10.10 -10.55 -15.18
N SER A 134 10.50 -9.51 -14.46
CA SER A 134 11.04 -9.61 -13.11
C SER A 134 10.05 -9.01 -12.11
N ALA A 135 9.75 -9.75 -11.05
CA ALA A 135 8.81 -9.34 -10.01
C ALA A 135 9.40 -9.61 -8.62
N ALA A 136 9.55 -8.57 -7.78
CA ALA A 136 10.05 -8.74 -6.43
C ALA A 136 8.91 -8.74 -5.39
N ARG A 137 8.13 -7.65 -5.34
CA ARG A 137 7.07 -7.50 -4.32
C ARG A 137 5.91 -8.50 -4.51
N ALA A 138 5.65 -8.96 -5.75
CA ALA A 138 4.68 -10.01 -6.00
C ALA A 138 5.07 -11.32 -5.31
N PHE A 139 6.36 -11.72 -5.36
CA PHE A 139 6.86 -12.89 -4.63
C PHE A 139 6.90 -12.70 -3.10
N ILE A 140 7.07 -11.46 -2.61
CA ILE A 140 6.97 -11.16 -1.18
C ILE A 140 5.53 -11.33 -0.68
N SER A 141 4.54 -10.88 -1.46
CA SER A 141 3.12 -11.07 -1.12
C SER A 141 2.64 -12.50 -1.34
N ASN A 142 3.19 -13.19 -2.34
CA ASN A 142 2.83 -14.57 -2.74
C ASN A 142 4.11 -15.38 -2.98
N PRO A 143 4.60 -16.16 -2.01
CA PRO A 143 5.78 -17.00 -2.20
C PRO A 143 5.63 -18.02 -3.34
N ASP A 144 4.41 -18.44 -3.62
CA ASP A 144 3.99 -19.38 -4.67
C ASP A 144 3.56 -18.69 -5.98
N TYR A 145 3.93 -17.42 -6.19
CA TYR A 145 3.54 -16.61 -7.36
C TYR A 145 3.74 -17.33 -8.69
N GLY A 146 4.91 -17.96 -8.87
CA GLY A 146 5.22 -18.70 -10.11
C GLY A 146 4.32 -19.91 -10.34
N GLN A 147 3.94 -20.61 -9.27
CA GLN A 147 3.02 -21.74 -9.34
C GLN A 147 1.59 -21.26 -9.67
N LEU A 148 1.12 -20.21 -9.00
CA LEU A 148 -0.20 -19.61 -9.26
C LEU A 148 -0.32 -19.16 -10.73
N LEU A 149 0.75 -18.53 -11.27
CA LEU A 149 0.82 -18.13 -12.68
C LEU A 149 0.70 -19.34 -13.62
N GLN A 150 1.45 -20.41 -13.36
CA GLN A 150 1.42 -21.62 -14.19
C GLN A 150 0.06 -22.34 -14.15
N GLU A 151 -0.64 -22.26 -13.04
CA GLU A 151 -1.95 -22.87 -12.83
C GLU A 151 -3.11 -21.98 -13.30
N GLY A 152 -2.86 -20.70 -13.67
CA GLY A 152 -3.87 -19.74 -14.07
C GLY A 152 -4.83 -19.38 -12.91
N ARG A 153 -4.31 -19.28 -11.69
CA ARG A 153 -5.08 -19.04 -10.46
C ARG A 153 -5.02 -17.58 -10.03
N ASP A 154 -5.49 -16.69 -10.89
CA ASP A 154 -5.48 -15.24 -10.65
C ASP A 154 -6.26 -14.84 -9.41
N GLU A 155 -7.37 -15.52 -9.16
CA GLU A 155 -8.23 -15.23 -8.02
C GLU A 155 -7.61 -15.58 -6.67
N ASP A 156 -6.52 -16.34 -6.65
CA ASP A 156 -5.78 -16.69 -5.43
C ASP A 156 -4.57 -15.77 -5.19
N LEU A 157 -4.27 -14.90 -6.15
CA LEU A 157 -3.18 -13.95 -6.06
C LEU A 157 -3.49 -12.85 -5.04
N VAL A 158 -2.75 -12.82 -3.94
CA VAL A 158 -2.88 -11.76 -2.91
C VAL A 158 -2.38 -10.42 -3.45
N PRO A 159 -3.22 -9.39 -3.61
CA PRO A 159 -2.79 -8.11 -4.16
C PRO A 159 -1.75 -7.40 -3.31
N CYS A 160 -0.68 -6.91 -3.94
CA CYS A 160 0.34 -6.09 -3.28
C CYS A 160 -0.17 -4.65 -3.10
N LEU A 161 -0.17 -4.12 -1.88
CA LEU A 161 -0.61 -2.74 -1.59
C LEU A 161 0.35 -1.65 -2.06
N ARG A 162 1.50 -1.97 -2.64
CA ARG A 162 2.55 -1.00 -3.03
C ARG A 162 2.98 -0.06 -1.91
N CYS A 163 2.75 -0.42 -0.66
CA CYS A 163 3.03 0.40 0.53
C CYS A 163 4.52 0.48 0.90
N ASN A 164 5.39 -0.23 0.21
CA ASN A 164 6.84 -0.29 0.39
C ASN A 164 7.34 -0.65 1.81
N LYS A 165 6.48 -1.17 2.68
CA LYS A 165 6.87 -1.59 4.05
C LYS A 165 7.90 -2.74 4.05
N CYS A 166 7.95 -3.53 2.98
CA CYS A 166 8.96 -4.56 2.80
C CYS A 166 10.38 -4.02 2.57
N HIS A 167 10.54 -2.71 2.30
CA HIS A 167 11.85 -2.04 2.16
C HIS A 167 12.40 -1.52 3.49
N GLY A 168 11.62 -1.59 4.60
CA GLY A 168 12.01 -1.02 5.88
C GLY A 168 11.95 0.51 5.90
N ARG A 169 12.49 1.11 6.96
CA ARG A 169 12.50 2.57 7.17
C ARG A 169 13.76 3.26 6.63
N GLY A 170 14.78 2.48 6.29
CA GLY A 170 16.04 2.99 5.77
C GLY A 170 17.17 1.96 5.85
N PRO A 171 18.32 2.22 5.23
CA PRO A 171 19.43 1.26 5.14
C PRO A 171 20.10 0.94 6.49
N HIS A 172 19.85 1.75 7.51
CA HIS A 172 20.39 1.57 8.87
C HIS A 172 19.33 1.11 9.87
N ASP A 173 18.10 0.86 9.43
CA ASP A 173 17.04 0.35 10.29
C ASP A 173 17.23 -1.17 10.45
N PRO A 174 17.48 -1.68 11.68
CA PRO A 174 17.58 -3.11 11.94
C PRO A 174 16.22 -3.82 11.81
N PHE A 175 15.24 -3.13 11.25
CA PHE A 175 13.87 -3.61 11.16
C PHE A 175 13.76 -4.75 10.14
N VAL A 176 13.22 -5.86 10.60
CA VAL A 176 12.92 -7.00 9.73
C VAL A 176 11.90 -6.56 8.68
N SER A 177 12.21 -6.79 7.41
CA SER A 177 11.29 -6.59 6.30
C SER A 177 9.97 -7.29 6.59
N MET A 178 8.86 -6.59 6.44
CA MET A 178 7.52 -7.13 6.70
C MET A 178 6.59 -6.77 5.54
N CYS A 179 5.69 -7.69 5.21
CA CYS A 179 4.65 -7.41 4.21
C CYS A 179 3.32 -7.04 4.89
N SER A 180 2.58 -6.10 4.28
CA SER A 180 1.26 -5.72 4.79
C SER A 180 0.21 -6.79 4.57
N VAL A 181 0.32 -7.58 3.50
CA VAL A 181 -0.69 -8.59 3.14
C VAL A 181 -0.25 -10.02 3.42
N ASN A 182 1.07 -10.28 3.51
CA ASN A 182 1.62 -11.58 3.89
C ASN A 182 2.22 -11.51 5.30
N PRO A 183 1.51 -11.99 6.34
CA PRO A 183 1.99 -11.94 7.72
C PRO A 183 3.14 -12.89 8.03
N LYS A 184 3.48 -13.81 7.10
CA LYS A 184 4.51 -14.85 7.27
C LYS A 184 5.92 -14.32 6.95
N VAL A 185 6.03 -13.21 6.22
CA VAL A 185 7.34 -12.62 5.83
C VAL A 185 8.19 -12.31 7.07
N GLY A 186 9.43 -12.81 7.04
CA GLY A 186 10.43 -12.63 8.11
C GLY A 186 10.31 -13.61 9.29
N ILE A 187 9.33 -14.51 9.26
CA ILE A 187 9.15 -15.56 10.27
C ILE A 187 9.07 -16.97 9.66
N GLU A 188 9.44 -17.12 8.40
CA GLU A 188 9.31 -18.36 7.62
C GLU A 188 9.97 -19.56 8.33
N HIS A 189 11.10 -19.34 8.99
CA HIS A 189 11.83 -20.35 9.76
C HIS A 189 11.11 -20.86 11.02
N ARG A 190 9.97 -20.26 11.38
CA ARG A 190 9.16 -20.63 12.55
C ARG A 190 7.78 -21.16 12.17
N LEU A 191 7.43 -21.21 10.89
CA LEU A 191 6.07 -21.54 10.46
C LEU A 191 5.72 -22.97 10.88
N ASP A 192 6.63 -23.93 10.75
CA ASP A 192 6.40 -25.33 11.19
C ASP A 192 5.99 -25.43 12.65
N ILE A 193 6.54 -24.57 13.51
CA ILE A 193 6.20 -24.53 14.95
C ILE A 193 4.87 -23.79 15.15
N LEU A 194 4.67 -22.66 14.48
CA LEU A 194 3.50 -21.80 14.66
C LEU A 194 2.22 -22.44 14.09
N GLU A 195 2.35 -23.15 12.97
CA GLU A 195 1.23 -23.75 12.26
C GLU A 195 0.97 -25.21 12.68
N SER A 196 1.90 -25.82 13.47
CA SER A 196 1.72 -27.16 14.05
C SER A 196 0.67 -27.14 15.18
N ASN A 197 0.00 -28.27 15.35
CA ASN A 197 -0.92 -28.53 16.45
C ASN A 197 -2.13 -27.56 16.54
N PRO A 198 -3.00 -27.50 15.50
CA PRO A 198 -4.26 -26.82 15.63
C PRO A 198 -5.08 -27.46 16.75
N LEU A 199 -5.86 -26.66 17.49
CA LEU A 199 -6.83 -27.17 18.44
C LEU A 199 -7.90 -28.00 17.69
N PRO A 200 -8.60 -28.89 18.40
CA PRO A 200 -9.73 -29.62 17.81
C PRO A 200 -10.73 -28.65 17.15
N SER A 201 -11.41 -29.12 16.11
CA SER A 201 -12.40 -28.28 15.40
C SER A 201 -13.42 -27.65 16.32
N MET A 202 -13.51 -26.33 16.28
CA MET A 202 -14.41 -25.52 17.11
C MET A 202 -15.43 -24.79 16.23
N LYS A 203 -16.55 -24.40 16.84
CA LYS A 203 -17.49 -23.42 16.30
C LYS A 203 -17.06 -22.03 16.74
N ILE A 204 -16.76 -21.16 15.79
CA ILE A 204 -16.19 -19.85 16.08
C ILE A 204 -17.08 -18.76 15.51
N ALA A 205 -17.42 -17.77 16.34
CA ALA A 205 -18.08 -16.54 15.90
C ALA A 205 -17.02 -15.43 15.73
N VAL A 206 -16.99 -14.83 14.56
CA VAL A 206 -16.20 -13.62 14.26
C VAL A 206 -17.16 -12.44 14.14
N ILE A 207 -17.01 -11.45 15.03
CA ILE A 207 -17.89 -10.29 15.12
C ILE A 207 -17.25 -9.11 14.41
N GLY A 208 -17.74 -8.82 13.19
CA GLY A 208 -17.23 -7.81 12.28
C GLY A 208 -16.60 -8.40 11.02
N GLY A 209 -17.07 -7.99 9.85
CA GLY A 209 -16.64 -8.42 8.52
C GLY A 209 -15.62 -7.47 7.85
N GLY A 210 -14.88 -6.69 8.64
CA GLY A 210 -13.75 -5.90 8.15
C GLY A 210 -12.52 -6.77 7.85
N PRO A 211 -11.39 -6.15 7.42
CA PRO A 211 -10.17 -6.89 7.05
C PRO A 211 -9.68 -7.85 8.15
N ALA A 212 -9.73 -7.41 9.41
CA ALA A 212 -9.33 -8.25 10.56
C ALA A 212 -10.20 -9.49 10.69
N GLY A 213 -11.53 -9.31 10.63
CA GLY A 213 -12.48 -10.41 10.76
C GLY A 213 -12.39 -11.38 9.59
N MET A 214 -12.38 -10.89 8.35
CA MET A 214 -12.23 -11.72 7.16
C MET A 214 -10.94 -12.53 7.19
N LYS A 215 -9.79 -11.88 7.44
CA LYS A 215 -8.49 -12.56 7.49
C LYS A 215 -8.45 -13.61 8.61
N THR A 216 -8.97 -13.29 9.80
CA THR A 216 -9.05 -14.27 10.90
C THR A 216 -9.94 -15.46 10.56
N ALA A 217 -11.10 -15.19 9.96
CA ALA A 217 -12.04 -16.24 9.57
C ALA A 217 -11.45 -17.19 8.53
N MET A 218 -10.72 -16.66 7.53
CA MET A 218 -10.02 -17.46 6.53
C MET A 218 -8.97 -18.38 7.17
N GLU A 219 -8.08 -17.82 8.00
CA GLU A 219 -7.03 -18.60 8.68
C GLU A 219 -7.62 -19.69 9.58
N LEU A 220 -8.70 -19.40 10.31
CA LEU A 220 -9.38 -20.37 11.16
C LEU A 220 -10.09 -21.46 10.36
N CYS A 221 -10.74 -21.10 9.25
CA CYS A 221 -11.37 -22.07 8.35
C CYS A 221 -10.33 -23.01 7.73
N ASP A 222 -9.21 -22.47 7.26
CA ASP A 222 -8.11 -23.25 6.69
C ASP A 222 -7.46 -24.19 7.72
N ARG A 223 -7.59 -23.91 9.02
CA ARG A 223 -7.19 -24.78 10.15
C ARG A 223 -8.26 -25.79 10.56
N GLY A 224 -9.41 -25.84 9.88
CA GLY A 224 -10.48 -26.83 10.07
C GLY A 224 -11.57 -26.46 11.09
N HIS A 225 -11.66 -25.19 11.49
CA HIS A 225 -12.72 -24.70 12.36
C HIS A 225 -13.98 -24.33 11.56
N LYS A 226 -15.16 -24.39 12.23
CA LYS A 226 -16.46 -23.95 11.65
C LYS A 226 -16.68 -22.49 12.00
N VAL A 227 -16.53 -21.60 11.01
CA VAL A 227 -16.52 -20.17 11.23
C VAL A 227 -17.81 -19.51 10.75
N THR A 228 -18.33 -18.59 11.57
CA THR A 228 -19.42 -17.69 11.19
C THR A 228 -18.96 -16.25 11.37
N ILE A 229 -19.00 -15.44 10.29
CA ILE A 229 -18.82 -14.00 10.34
C ILE A 229 -20.17 -13.34 10.51
N TYR A 230 -20.29 -12.44 11.48
CA TYR A 230 -21.42 -11.53 11.63
C TYR A 230 -20.99 -10.11 11.26
N GLU A 231 -21.73 -9.48 10.35
CA GLU A 231 -21.47 -8.10 9.92
C GLU A 231 -22.74 -7.26 10.11
N ALA A 232 -22.56 -6.10 10.75
CA ALA A 232 -23.67 -5.18 11.04
C ALA A 232 -24.22 -4.51 9.78
N GLU A 233 -23.36 -4.32 8.79
CA GLU A 233 -23.71 -3.69 7.52
C GLU A 233 -24.19 -4.71 6.48
N GLY A 234 -24.67 -4.21 5.33
CA GLY A 234 -25.15 -5.04 4.22
C GLY A 234 -24.06 -5.67 3.37
N GLU A 235 -22.78 -5.40 3.67
CA GLU A 235 -21.63 -5.89 2.91
C GLU A 235 -20.37 -6.03 3.79
N LEU A 236 -19.46 -6.88 3.36
CA LEU A 236 -18.14 -7.02 3.97
C LEU A 236 -17.20 -5.86 3.55
N GLY A 237 -16.07 -5.72 4.24
CA GLY A 237 -15.00 -4.75 3.90
C GLY A 237 -14.71 -3.76 5.02
N GLY A 238 -15.68 -3.46 5.89
CA GLY A 238 -15.48 -2.58 7.04
C GLY A 238 -14.92 -1.21 6.67
N ALA A 239 -13.94 -0.72 7.42
CA ALA A 239 -13.39 0.64 7.23
C ALA A 239 -12.68 0.87 5.89
N ILE A 240 -12.27 -0.18 5.17
CA ILE A 240 -11.58 -0.01 3.87
C ILE A 240 -12.51 0.09 2.66
N ARG A 241 -13.83 0.09 2.85
CA ARG A 241 -14.81 0.31 1.76
C ARG A 241 -14.64 1.66 1.06
N HIS A 242 -14.09 2.67 1.73
CA HIS A 242 -13.79 3.96 1.11
C HIS A 242 -12.83 3.85 -0.09
N SER A 243 -12.06 2.76 -0.19
CA SER A 243 -11.18 2.52 -1.34
C SER A 243 -11.92 2.37 -2.68
N ASP A 244 -13.21 2.07 -2.66
CA ASP A 244 -14.02 1.99 -3.88
C ASP A 244 -14.22 3.34 -4.56
N TYR A 245 -14.02 4.44 -3.83
CA TYR A 245 -14.29 5.80 -4.29
C TYR A 245 -13.02 6.58 -4.66
N ILE A 246 -11.84 6.16 -4.18
CA ILE A 246 -10.58 6.89 -4.34
C ILE A 246 -9.71 6.18 -5.39
N PRO A 247 -9.48 6.78 -6.59
CA PRO A 247 -8.73 6.13 -7.66
C PRO A 247 -7.33 5.64 -7.25
N PHE A 248 -6.58 6.43 -6.50
CA PHE A 248 -5.24 6.06 -6.04
C PHE A 248 -5.24 5.09 -4.84
N LYS A 249 -6.40 4.59 -4.41
CA LYS A 249 -6.54 3.49 -3.44
C LYS A 249 -6.87 2.16 -4.13
N TRP A 250 -6.70 2.05 -5.45
CA TRP A 250 -7.02 0.87 -6.22
C TRP A 250 -6.38 -0.42 -5.67
N THR A 251 -5.13 -0.37 -5.20
CA THR A 251 -4.49 -1.54 -4.59
C THR A 251 -5.16 -1.99 -3.29
N LEU A 252 -5.72 -1.05 -2.52
CA LEU A 252 -6.48 -1.35 -1.30
C LEU A 252 -7.87 -1.89 -1.65
N LYS A 253 -8.49 -1.36 -2.70
CA LYS A 253 -9.73 -1.89 -3.26
C LYS A 253 -9.56 -3.33 -3.71
N ASP A 254 -8.52 -3.62 -4.51
CA ASP A 254 -8.23 -4.97 -4.98
C ASP A 254 -8.01 -5.94 -3.80
N TYR A 255 -7.30 -5.48 -2.77
CA TYR A 255 -7.11 -6.29 -1.56
C TYR A 255 -8.43 -6.53 -0.79
N LYS A 256 -9.31 -5.53 -0.69
CA LYS A 256 -10.66 -5.71 -0.12
C LYS A 256 -11.47 -6.74 -0.91
N ASP A 257 -11.49 -6.59 -2.24
CA ASP A 257 -12.25 -7.47 -3.12
C ASP A 257 -11.71 -8.90 -3.08
N PHE A 258 -10.37 -9.05 -3.03
CA PHE A 258 -9.71 -10.34 -2.79
C PHE A 258 -10.16 -10.99 -1.47
N LEU A 259 -10.16 -10.26 -0.36
CA LEU A 259 -10.60 -10.81 0.92
C LEU A 259 -12.06 -11.29 0.89
N ILE A 260 -12.95 -10.51 0.29
CA ILE A 260 -14.37 -10.86 0.12
C ILE A 260 -14.51 -12.13 -0.74
N HIS A 261 -13.78 -12.18 -1.85
CA HIS A 261 -13.77 -13.34 -2.74
C HIS A 261 -13.24 -14.58 -2.01
N GLN A 262 -12.13 -14.47 -1.31
CA GLN A 262 -11.53 -15.59 -0.58
C GLN A 262 -12.39 -16.11 0.57
N VAL A 263 -13.17 -15.24 1.24
CA VAL A 263 -14.19 -15.66 2.20
C VAL A 263 -15.29 -16.48 1.51
N SER A 264 -15.71 -16.06 0.32
CA SER A 264 -16.76 -16.77 -0.45
C SER A 264 -16.34 -18.15 -0.99
N LYS A 265 -15.02 -18.36 -1.21
CA LYS A 265 -14.46 -19.66 -1.65
C LYS A 265 -14.38 -20.69 -0.52
N ARG A 266 -14.50 -20.28 0.74
CA ARG A 266 -14.36 -21.15 1.93
C ARG A 266 -15.71 -21.49 2.55
N ASP A 267 -15.77 -22.57 3.33
CA ASP A 267 -16.96 -22.92 4.12
C ASP A 267 -17.10 -21.99 5.35
N ILE A 268 -17.25 -20.70 5.07
CA ILE A 268 -17.43 -19.65 6.07
C ILE A 268 -18.88 -19.13 5.93
N LYS A 269 -19.66 -19.26 7.01
CA LYS A 269 -21.01 -18.67 7.04
C LYS A 269 -20.91 -17.16 7.25
N VAL A 270 -21.51 -16.37 6.35
CA VAL A 270 -21.58 -14.91 6.49
C VAL A 270 -23.02 -14.49 6.77
N VAL A 271 -23.21 -13.69 7.83
CA VAL A 271 -24.50 -13.15 8.26
C VAL A 271 -24.41 -11.63 8.26
N LEU A 272 -24.94 -11.01 7.21
CA LEU A 272 -24.96 -9.55 7.01
C LEU A 272 -26.16 -8.91 7.72
N ASN A 273 -26.17 -7.57 7.76
CA ASN A 273 -27.23 -6.76 8.38
C ASN A 273 -27.56 -7.19 9.82
N THR A 274 -26.53 -7.67 10.55
CA THR A 274 -26.72 -8.25 11.88
C THR A 274 -25.73 -7.66 12.87
N ARG A 275 -26.16 -6.67 13.62
CA ARG A 275 -25.43 -6.17 14.79
C ARG A 275 -25.63 -7.14 15.94
N VAL A 276 -24.60 -7.96 16.18
CA VAL A 276 -24.63 -9.00 17.23
C VAL A 276 -24.46 -8.38 18.62
N THR A 277 -25.24 -8.90 19.58
CA THR A 277 -25.05 -8.68 21.00
C THR A 277 -24.45 -9.93 21.67
N PRO A 278 -23.81 -9.83 22.86
CA PRO A 278 -23.25 -10.98 23.56
C PRO A 278 -24.23 -12.14 23.75
N ASP A 279 -25.50 -11.85 24.07
CA ASP A 279 -26.54 -12.87 24.30
C ASP A 279 -26.88 -13.69 23.03
N MET A 280 -26.64 -13.12 21.86
CA MET A 280 -26.89 -13.81 20.58
C MET A 280 -25.87 -14.92 20.31
N VAL A 281 -24.69 -14.86 20.89
CA VAL A 281 -23.59 -15.81 20.66
C VAL A 281 -23.23 -16.63 21.88
N ALA A 282 -23.60 -16.20 23.09
CA ALA A 282 -23.31 -16.88 24.35
C ALA A 282 -23.82 -18.32 24.34
N GLY A 283 -22.94 -19.27 24.68
CA GLY A 283 -23.25 -20.71 24.75
C GLY A 283 -23.53 -21.38 23.39
N ARG A 284 -23.32 -20.70 22.28
CA ARG A 284 -23.52 -21.23 20.92
C ARG A 284 -22.24 -21.49 20.17
N TYR A 285 -21.13 -20.88 20.61
CA TYR A 285 -19.81 -20.93 20.03
C TYR A 285 -18.76 -21.26 21.08
N ASP A 286 -17.78 -22.05 20.68
CA ASP A 286 -16.65 -22.42 21.53
C ASP A 286 -15.68 -21.23 21.68
N ALA A 287 -15.55 -20.42 20.63
CA ALA A 287 -14.72 -19.22 20.63
C ALA A 287 -15.45 -18.02 20.03
N VAL A 288 -15.16 -16.82 20.53
CA VAL A 288 -15.65 -15.54 20.01
C VAL A 288 -14.47 -14.63 19.70
N ILE A 289 -14.40 -14.16 18.45
CA ILE A 289 -13.39 -13.24 17.96
C ILE A 289 -14.03 -11.87 17.72
N ALA A 290 -13.71 -10.89 18.55
CA ALA A 290 -14.18 -9.52 18.39
C ALA A 290 -13.27 -8.78 17.37
N ALA A 291 -13.85 -8.37 16.25
CA ALA A 291 -13.21 -7.63 15.15
C ALA A 291 -14.02 -6.38 14.79
N VAL A 292 -14.64 -5.73 15.79
CA VAL A 292 -15.60 -4.63 15.64
C VAL A 292 -14.98 -3.29 15.22
N GLY A 293 -13.67 -3.23 15.07
CA GLY A 293 -12.95 -2.09 14.49
C GLY A 293 -12.81 -0.88 15.42
N ALA A 294 -12.71 0.29 14.81
CA ALA A 294 -12.55 1.58 15.47
C ALA A 294 -13.58 2.58 14.96
N GLN A 295 -13.66 3.73 15.61
CA GLN A 295 -14.49 4.86 15.19
C GLN A 295 -13.64 6.12 15.06
N PRO A 296 -13.98 7.06 14.17
CA PRO A 296 -13.32 8.34 14.08
C PRO A 296 -13.34 9.11 15.41
N VAL A 297 -12.26 9.80 15.71
CA VAL A 297 -12.20 10.74 16.82
C VAL A 297 -12.89 12.03 16.39
N VAL A 298 -13.86 12.47 17.18
CA VAL A 298 -14.47 13.80 17.05
C VAL A 298 -13.84 14.66 18.13
N PRO A 299 -13.05 15.70 17.77
CA PRO A 299 -12.39 16.56 18.72
C PRO A 299 -13.40 17.52 19.40
N ASN A 300 -13.09 17.96 20.60
CA ASN A 300 -13.94 18.95 21.29
C ASN A 300 -13.61 20.37 20.78
N ILE A 301 -14.08 20.70 19.59
CA ILE A 301 -13.93 22.02 18.97
C ILE A 301 -15.32 22.65 18.88
N PRO A 302 -15.51 23.91 19.35
CA PRO A 302 -16.77 24.64 19.17
C PRO A 302 -17.24 24.59 17.72
N GLY A 303 -18.49 24.19 17.48
CA GLY A 303 -19.07 24.06 16.15
C GLY A 303 -18.83 22.73 15.44
N VAL A 304 -18.20 21.76 16.10
CA VAL A 304 -17.93 20.43 15.52
C VAL A 304 -19.18 19.65 15.12
N ASP A 305 -20.34 19.96 15.73
CA ASP A 305 -21.63 19.34 15.39
C ASP A 305 -22.36 20.10 14.26
N GLY A 306 -21.69 21.04 13.58
CA GLY A 306 -22.25 21.81 12.47
C GLY A 306 -22.65 20.92 11.29
N ALA A 307 -23.71 21.33 10.56
CA ALA A 307 -24.22 20.58 9.41
C ALA A 307 -23.21 20.46 8.25
N ASN A 308 -22.20 21.33 8.22
CA ASN A 308 -21.10 21.33 7.26
C ASN A 308 -19.90 20.48 7.71
N VAL A 309 -19.97 19.82 8.87
CA VAL A 309 -18.89 19.00 9.43
C VAL A 309 -19.15 17.51 9.20
N THR A 310 -18.13 16.78 8.78
CA THR A 310 -18.19 15.33 8.58
C THR A 310 -16.83 14.69 8.89
N VAL A 311 -16.80 13.36 9.03
CA VAL A 311 -15.54 12.61 9.17
C VAL A 311 -15.03 12.15 7.79
N ALA A 312 -13.73 11.89 7.66
CA ALA A 312 -13.07 11.59 6.39
C ALA A 312 -13.73 10.45 5.61
N THR A 313 -14.07 9.31 6.26
CA THR A 313 -14.70 8.18 5.60
C THR A 313 -16.08 8.51 5.04
N ASP A 314 -16.88 9.25 5.78
CA ASP A 314 -18.23 9.64 5.37
C ASP A 314 -18.21 10.70 4.27
N ALA A 315 -17.24 11.64 4.34
CA ALA A 315 -17.00 12.62 3.28
C ALA A 315 -16.72 11.94 1.94
N ILE A 316 -15.83 10.96 1.92
CA ILE A 316 -15.45 10.22 0.71
C ILE A 316 -16.66 9.48 0.13
N MET A 317 -17.40 8.73 0.96
CA MET A 317 -18.58 8.00 0.51
C MET A 317 -19.73 8.90 0.05
N ASN A 318 -19.76 10.16 0.48
CA ASN A 318 -20.76 11.16 0.12
C ASN A 318 -20.16 12.37 -0.61
N ALA A 319 -19.15 12.18 -1.43
CA ALA A 319 -18.36 13.23 -2.06
C ALA A 319 -19.21 14.31 -2.78
N GLY A 320 -20.36 13.93 -3.34
CA GLY A 320 -21.29 14.86 -3.98
C GLY A 320 -21.95 15.88 -3.04
N LYS A 321 -21.87 15.69 -1.71
CA LYS A 321 -22.39 16.64 -0.72
C LYS A 321 -21.33 17.62 -0.22
N ILE A 322 -20.07 17.44 -0.59
CA ILE A 322 -18.95 18.27 -0.16
C ILE A 322 -18.88 19.52 -1.03
N GLY A 323 -18.84 20.69 -0.40
CA GLY A 323 -18.72 21.98 -1.07
C GLY A 323 -17.38 22.18 -1.77
N ASP A 324 -17.20 23.31 -2.47
CA ASP A 324 -15.99 23.58 -3.26
C ASP A 324 -14.83 24.12 -2.40
N GLN A 325 -15.11 24.71 -1.24
CA GLN A 325 -14.10 25.13 -0.26
C GLN A 325 -14.10 24.14 0.91
N VAL A 326 -13.03 23.36 1.01
CA VAL A 326 -12.92 22.25 1.96
C VAL A 326 -11.79 22.51 2.94
N VAL A 327 -12.06 22.43 4.22
CA VAL A 327 -11.02 22.39 5.25
C VAL A 327 -10.95 21.00 5.86
N VAL A 328 -9.75 20.39 5.83
CA VAL A 328 -9.47 19.12 6.50
C VAL A 328 -8.75 19.41 7.82
N ILE A 329 -9.29 18.98 8.93
CA ILE A 329 -8.66 19.11 10.26
C ILE A 329 -7.93 17.81 10.56
N GLY A 330 -6.58 17.86 10.61
CA GLY A 330 -5.67 16.76 10.81
C GLY A 330 -4.96 16.33 9.52
N GLY A 331 -3.64 16.52 9.50
CA GLY A 331 -2.74 16.23 8.37
C GLY A 331 -1.96 14.93 8.49
N GLY A 332 -2.51 13.91 9.17
CA GLY A 332 -2.00 12.55 9.10
C GLY A 332 -2.19 11.93 7.70
N GLU A 333 -1.72 10.70 7.48
CA GLU A 333 -1.82 10.02 6.16
C GLU A 333 -3.25 10.08 5.59
N VAL A 334 -4.25 9.73 6.39
CA VAL A 334 -5.67 9.75 5.97
C VAL A 334 -6.16 11.15 5.63
N GLY A 335 -5.76 12.16 6.39
CA GLY A 335 -6.18 13.56 6.13
C GLY A 335 -5.58 14.11 4.85
N VAL A 336 -4.29 13.83 4.59
CA VAL A 336 -3.62 14.21 3.35
C VAL A 336 -4.27 13.51 2.15
N GLU A 337 -4.50 12.20 2.22
CA GLU A 337 -5.16 11.45 1.15
C GLU A 337 -6.60 11.92 0.89
N THR A 338 -7.34 12.23 1.94
CA THR A 338 -8.69 12.81 1.83
C THR A 338 -8.65 14.17 1.14
N GLY A 339 -7.70 15.02 1.55
CA GLY A 339 -7.49 16.33 0.92
C GLY A 339 -7.11 16.22 -0.55
N MET A 340 -6.17 15.33 -0.89
CA MET A 340 -5.78 15.06 -2.28
C MET A 340 -6.97 14.59 -3.13
N TYR A 341 -7.79 13.70 -2.59
CA TYR A 341 -8.97 13.19 -3.30
C TYR A 341 -9.92 14.31 -3.70
N PHE A 342 -10.26 15.20 -2.76
CA PHE A 342 -11.14 16.32 -3.07
C PHE A 342 -10.48 17.38 -3.94
N ALA A 343 -9.18 17.64 -3.78
CA ALA A 343 -8.42 18.53 -4.64
C ALA A 343 -8.33 18.02 -6.10
N GLN A 344 -8.15 16.72 -6.30
CA GLN A 344 -8.21 16.10 -7.63
C GLN A 344 -9.61 16.17 -8.27
N MET A 345 -10.66 16.33 -7.46
CA MET A 345 -12.02 16.63 -7.96
C MET A 345 -12.22 18.11 -8.31
N GLY A 346 -11.18 18.95 -8.23
CA GLY A 346 -11.23 20.38 -8.54
C GLY A 346 -11.71 21.27 -7.40
N LYS A 347 -11.77 20.77 -6.16
CA LYS A 347 -12.13 21.57 -4.98
C LYS A 347 -10.90 22.26 -4.39
N GLU A 348 -11.08 23.44 -3.81
CA GLU A 348 -10.06 24.16 -3.05
C GLU A 348 -9.97 23.55 -1.65
N VAL A 349 -8.87 22.88 -1.36
CA VAL A 349 -8.68 22.14 -0.12
C VAL A 349 -7.55 22.75 0.69
N THR A 350 -7.79 22.97 1.99
CA THR A 350 -6.73 23.33 2.94
C THR A 350 -6.71 22.35 4.11
N VAL A 351 -5.57 21.73 4.34
CA VAL A 351 -5.33 20.87 5.50
C VAL A 351 -4.72 21.66 6.64
N ILE A 352 -5.33 21.63 7.83
CA ILE A 352 -4.79 22.22 9.07
C ILE A 352 -4.11 21.09 9.86
N GLU A 353 -2.81 21.25 10.13
CA GLU A 353 -2.02 20.27 10.89
C GLU A 353 -1.28 20.95 12.05
N MET A 354 -1.39 20.36 13.24
CA MET A 354 -0.76 20.87 14.46
C MET A 354 0.76 20.61 14.52
N ARG A 355 1.25 19.62 13.77
CA ARG A 355 2.68 19.29 13.66
C ARG A 355 3.34 20.21 12.62
N ASP A 356 4.66 20.13 12.56
CA ASP A 356 5.53 20.87 11.64
C ASP A 356 5.64 20.19 10.25
N GLU A 357 5.00 19.04 10.06
CA GLU A 357 4.96 18.33 8.76
C GLU A 357 3.65 17.54 8.57
N LEU A 358 3.23 17.39 7.32
CA LEU A 358 2.15 16.48 6.93
C LEU A 358 2.60 15.02 6.97
N ALA A 359 1.66 14.10 7.22
CA ALA A 359 1.87 12.65 7.20
C ALA A 359 3.13 12.22 7.98
N ALA A 360 3.42 12.86 9.13
CA ALA A 360 4.61 12.66 9.96
C ALA A 360 4.84 11.18 10.36
N ASP A 361 3.78 10.38 10.43
CA ASP A 361 3.86 8.96 10.78
C ASP A 361 4.21 8.05 9.59
N THR A 362 4.29 8.61 8.38
CA THR A 362 4.64 7.89 7.14
C THR A 362 6.15 7.88 6.96
N THR A 363 6.84 6.94 7.58
CA THR A 363 8.30 6.93 7.70
C THR A 363 9.01 5.94 6.78
N PHE A 364 8.27 5.23 5.91
CA PHE A 364 8.87 4.21 5.05
C PHE A 364 9.64 4.85 3.89
N MET A 365 10.89 4.39 3.72
CA MET A 365 11.72 4.76 2.58
C MET A 365 10.99 4.45 1.26
N HIS A 366 11.16 5.27 0.27
CA HIS A 366 10.50 5.17 -1.05
C HIS A 366 8.97 5.32 -1.05
N TYR A 367 8.33 5.62 0.09
CA TYR A 367 6.92 5.99 0.11
C TYR A 367 6.74 7.47 0.44
N ARG A 368 7.40 7.97 1.49
CA ARG A 368 7.26 9.33 1.97
C ARG A 368 7.52 10.40 0.90
N SER A 369 8.67 10.31 0.21
CA SER A 369 9.04 11.30 -0.82
C SER A 369 8.08 11.29 -2.01
N MET A 370 7.61 10.12 -2.41
CA MET A 370 6.64 9.99 -3.50
C MET A 370 5.27 10.50 -3.10
N PHE A 371 4.85 10.25 -1.87
CA PHE A 371 3.60 10.76 -1.32
C PHE A 371 3.63 12.29 -1.26
N GLN A 372 4.76 12.86 -0.82
CA GLN A 372 4.96 14.30 -0.81
C GLN A 372 4.88 14.88 -2.22
N ALA A 373 5.62 14.32 -3.17
CA ALA A 373 5.55 14.76 -4.57
C ALA A 373 4.13 14.69 -5.15
N ALA A 374 3.34 13.68 -4.75
CA ALA A 374 1.97 13.51 -5.21
C ALA A 374 1.03 14.63 -4.73
N TRP A 375 1.10 15.05 -3.46
CA TRP A 375 0.27 16.15 -2.99
C TRP A 375 0.75 17.53 -3.45
N GLU A 376 2.07 17.74 -3.57
CA GLU A 376 2.66 18.98 -4.08
C GLU A 376 2.35 19.23 -5.57
N ALA A 377 2.07 18.17 -6.32
CA ALA A 377 1.68 18.27 -7.72
C ALA A 377 0.23 18.74 -7.93
N ILE A 378 -0.60 18.86 -6.87
CA ILE A 378 -2.01 19.24 -6.99
C ILE A 378 -2.16 20.73 -6.65
N PRO A 379 -2.44 21.62 -7.63
CA PRO A 379 -2.47 23.07 -7.41
C PRO A 379 -3.51 23.55 -6.40
N THR A 380 -4.61 22.80 -6.25
CA THR A 380 -5.74 23.12 -5.35
C THR A 380 -5.61 22.47 -3.97
N PHE A 381 -4.46 21.83 -3.68
CA PHE A 381 -4.16 21.26 -2.37
C PHE A 381 -3.24 22.19 -1.59
N HIS A 382 -3.73 22.74 -0.49
CA HIS A 382 -3.01 23.64 0.38
C HIS A 382 -2.93 23.08 1.80
N TYR A 383 -2.01 23.57 2.60
CA TYR A 383 -1.92 23.17 4.01
C TYR A 383 -1.33 24.28 4.89
N VAL A 384 -1.69 24.24 6.17
CA VAL A 384 -1.13 25.09 7.23
C VAL A 384 -0.58 24.20 8.32
N LEU A 385 0.72 24.31 8.59
CA LEU A 385 1.43 23.54 9.61
C LEU A 385 1.57 24.33 10.91
N ASN A 386 1.84 23.63 12.02
CA ASN A 386 1.94 24.21 13.34
C ASN A 386 0.67 25.03 13.69
N ALA A 387 -0.49 24.57 13.25
CA ALA A 387 -1.75 25.24 13.36
C ALA A 387 -2.80 24.35 14.03
N THR A 388 -3.56 24.91 14.96
CA THR A 388 -4.60 24.18 15.70
C THR A 388 -5.97 24.78 15.42
N ALA A 389 -6.89 23.96 14.92
CA ALA A 389 -8.29 24.39 14.73
C ALA A 389 -8.92 24.72 16.08
N LYS A 390 -9.51 25.92 16.17
CA LYS A 390 -10.05 26.50 17.39
C LYS A 390 -11.58 26.55 17.44
N ALA A 391 -12.21 26.85 16.31
CA ALA A 391 -13.66 26.91 16.18
C ALA A 391 -14.10 26.66 14.75
N ILE A 392 -15.30 26.14 14.58
CA ILE A 392 -15.95 25.88 13.29
C ILE A 392 -17.26 26.64 13.25
N THR A 393 -17.51 27.34 12.16
CA THR A 393 -18.79 28.00 11.88
C THR A 393 -19.42 27.42 10.60
N ALA A 394 -20.53 28.01 10.17
CA ALA A 394 -21.20 27.58 8.94
C ALA A 394 -20.40 27.92 7.67
N ASP A 395 -19.45 28.85 7.71
CA ASP A 395 -18.75 29.40 6.56
C ASP A 395 -17.23 29.52 6.70
N HIS A 396 -16.66 29.24 7.90
CA HIS A 396 -15.21 29.25 8.11
C HIS A 396 -14.76 28.34 9.26
N VAL A 397 -13.46 28.07 9.29
CA VAL A 397 -12.73 27.47 10.42
C VAL A 397 -11.76 28.51 10.96
N THR A 398 -11.86 28.83 12.26
CA THR A 398 -10.84 29.61 12.95
C THR A 398 -9.75 28.69 13.43
N TYR A 399 -8.48 28.98 13.11
CA TYR A 399 -7.32 28.27 13.64
C TYR A 399 -6.32 29.24 14.27
N THR A 400 -5.54 28.74 15.21
CA THR A 400 -4.43 29.47 15.83
C THR A 400 -3.12 28.98 15.26
N ASP A 401 -2.26 29.86 14.76
CA ASP A 401 -0.95 29.53 14.21
C ASP A 401 0.12 29.35 15.32
N LYS A 402 1.37 29.08 14.90
CA LYS A 402 2.53 28.89 15.81
C LYS A 402 2.85 30.11 16.67
N ASP A 403 2.46 31.31 16.26
CA ASP A 403 2.73 32.57 16.94
C ASP A 403 1.56 32.99 17.88
N GLY A 404 0.53 32.12 17.95
CA GLY A 404 -0.66 32.34 18.79
C GLY A 404 -1.68 33.30 18.17
N VAL A 405 -1.57 33.59 16.87
CA VAL A 405 -2.49 34.45 16.14
C VAL A 405 -3.64 33.64 15.56
N ASP A 406 -4.85 34.10 15.73
CA ASP A 406 -6.05 33.50 15.16
C ASP A 406 -6.27 33.97 13.73
N HIS A 407 -6.61 33.01 12.86
CA HIS A 407 -6.92 33.23 11.44
C HIS A 407 -8.23 32.52 11.09
N ASP A 408 -9.03 33.13 10.21
CA ASP A 408 -10.24 32.55 9.67
C ASP A 408 -9.97 32.00 8.24
N LEU A 409 -10.33 30.74 8.01
CA LEU A 409 -10.19 30.07 6.74
C LEU A 409 -11.58 29.71 6.21
N PRO A 410 -12.01 30.25 5.07
CA PRO A 410 -13.31 29.94 4.49
C PRO A 410 -13.53 28.45 4.28
N ALA A 411 -14.69 27.94 4.65
CA ALA A 411 -15.02 26.52 4.57
C ALA A 411 -16.52 26.29 4.33
N GLN A 412 -16.86 25.70 3.20
CA GLN A 412 -18.20 25.19 2.93
C GLN A 412 -18.39 23.79 3.51
N SER A 413 -17.29 23.03 3.61
CA SER A 413 -17.27 21.72 4.26
C SER A 413 -16.03 21.57 5.13
N VAL A 414 -16.19 20.98 6.30
CA VAL A 414 -15.12 20.69 7.24
C VAL A 414 -15.03 19.17 7.43
N ILE A 415 -13.84 18.60 7.20
CA ILE A 415 -13.61 17.17 7.27
C ILE A 415 -12.67 16.86 8.44
N LEU A 416 -13.13 16.04 9.37
CA LEU A 416 -12.36 15.63 10.54
C LEU A 416 -11.52 14.39 10.22
N SER A 417 -10.20 14.50 10.40
CA SER A 417 -9.23 13.40 10.20
C SER A 417 -8.20 13.37 11.32
N VAL A 418 -8.64 13.48 12.57
CA VAL A 418 -7.78 13.58 13.76
C VAL A 418 -7.50 12.22 14.44
N GLY A 419 -7.67 11.14 13.70
CA GLY A 419 -7.36 9.79 14.14
C GLY A 419 -8.58 8.92 14.46
N MET A 420 -8.30 7.72 14.95
CA MET A 420 -9.29 6.67 15.23
C MET A 420 -9.20 6.24 16.69
N ARG A 421 -10.32 5.89 17.28
CA ARG A 421 -10.43 5.34 18.63
C ARG A 421 -10.97 3.91 18.57
N ALA A 422 -10.26 2.97 19.20
CA ALA A 422 -10.67 1.57 19.30
C ALA A 422 -12.05 1.45 19.94
N LYS A 423 -12.91 0.60 19.38
CA LYS A 423 -14.20 0.20 20.01
C LYS A 423 -13.97 -0.88 21.05
N LYS A 424 -13.09 -0.60 22.01
CA LYS A 424 -12.60 -1.57 22.99
C LYS A 424 -13.69 -2.07 23.93
N ASP A 425 -14.57 -1.18 24.39
CA ASP A 425 -15.64 -1.55 25.33
C ASP A 425 -16.70 -2.43 24.62
N GLU A 426 -17.03 -2.11 23.35
CA GLU A 426 -17.90 -2.96 22.53
C GLU A 426 -17.26 -4.35 22.33
N ALA A 427 -15.97 -4.43 22.02
CA ALA A 427 -15.27 -5.70 21.89
C ALA A 427 -15.24 -6.50 23.21
N LEU A 428 -14.93 -5.84 24.31
CA LEU A 428 -14.86 -6.47 25.64
C LEU A 428 -16.23 -6.95 26.16
N SER A 429 -17.33 -6.38 25.67
CA SER A 429 -18.67 -6.87 26.05
C SER A 429 -18.91 -8.34 25.69
N PHE A 430 -18.18 -8.87 24.70
CA PHE A 430 -18.24 -10.28 24.31
C PHE A 430 -17.35 -11.21 25.16
N TYR A 431 -16.60 -10.67 26.13
CA TYR A 431 -15.81 -11.49 27.03
C TYR A 431 -16.71 -12.43 27.83
N GLY A 432 -16.40 -13.74 27.81
CA GLY A 432 -17.20 -14.77 28.47
C GLY A 432 -18.41 -15.28 27.63
N ALA A 433 -18.60 -14.81 26.41
CA ALA A 433 -19.65 -15.34 25.52
C ALA A 433 -19.28 -16.70 24.89
N GLY A 434 -18.02 -17.12 24.96
CA GLY A 434 -17.49 -18.45 24.60
C GLY A 434 -16.36 -18.83 25.54
N ASP A 435 -15.88 -20.08 25.46
CA ASP A 435 -14.79 -20.58 26.30
C ASP A 435 -13.46 -19.84 25.96
N HIS A 436 -13.32 -19.41 24.71
CA HIS A 436 -12.18 -18.63 24.22
C HIS A 436 -12.66 -17.27 23.71
N PHE A 437 -11.93 -16.22 24.05
CA PHE A 437 -12.19 -14.85 23.57
C PHE A 437 -10.93 -14.17 23.11
N TYR A 438 -10.98 -13.54 21.93
CA TYR A 438 -9.89 -12.77 21.37
C TYR A 438 -10.39 -11.47 20.74
N MET A 439 -9.52 -10.46 20.73
CA MET A 439 -9.72 -9.20 20.03
C MET A 439 -8.69 -9.09 18.91
N VAL A 440 -9.12 -8.71 17.70
CA VAL A 440 -8.25 -8.56 16.52
C VAL A 440 -8.47 -7.23 15.81
N GLY A 441 -7.41 -6.70 15.21
CA GLY A 441 -7.46 -5.45 14.46
C GLY A 441 -7.72 -4.22 15.33
N ASP A 442 -8.40 -3.25 14.76
CA ASP A 442 -8.51 -1.88 15.31
C ASP A 442 -9.32 -1.78 16.60
N CYS A 443 -10.15 -2.75 16.94
CA CYS A 443 -10.85 -2.77 18.23
C CYS A 443 -9.90 -3.01 19.41
N TYR A 444 -8.74 -3.62 19.15
CA TYR A 444 -7.66 -3.72 20.11
C TYR A 444 -6.78 -2.47 20.10
N LYS A 445 -6.26 -2.12 18.93
CA LYS A 445 -5.44 -0.93 18.69
C LYS A 445 -5.55 -0.51 17.22
N PRO A 446 -6.04 0.71 16.94
CA PRO A 446 -6.05 1.23 15.58
C PRO A 446 -4.67 1.17 14.93
N GLY A 447 -4.63 0.74 13.68
CA GLY A 447 -3.37 0.52 13.00
C GLY A 447 -3.51 0.47 11.48
N THR A 448 -2.67 -0.31 10.84
CA THR A 448 -2.59 -0.47 9.39
C THR A 448 -3.01 -1.87 8.97
N ILE A 449 -3.19 -2.10 7.66
CA ILE A 449 -3.44 -3.45 7.12
C ILE A 449 -2.38 -4.46 7.58
N GLN A 450 -1.11 -4.02 7.70
CA GLN A 450 -0.03 -4.88 8.21
C GLN A 450 -0.29 -5.37 9.64
N THR A 451 -0.61 -4.44 10.55
CA THR A 451 -0.89 -4.79 11.96
C THR A 451 -2.15 -5.62 12.08
N THR A 452 -3.15 -5.32 11.27
CA THR A 452 -4.42 -6.06 11.18
C THR A 452 -4.20 -7.50 10.75
N ASN A 453 -3.52 -7.74 9.63
CA ASN A 453 -3.25 -9.09 9.13
C ASN A 453 -2.36 -9.89 10.07
N ARG A 454 -1.37 -9.25 10.68
CA ARG A 454 -0.51 -9.92 11.66
C ARG A 454 -1.28 -10.32 12.92
N SER A 455 -2.16 -9.45 13.45
CA SER A 455 -2.99 -9.79 14.60
C SER A 455 -3.96 -10.92 14.28
N ALA A 456 -4.55 -10.92 13.11
CA ALA A 456 -5.44 -11.98 12.62
C ALA A 456 -4.71 -13.33 12.54
N TYR A 457 -3.57 -13.36 11.84
CA TYR A 457 -2.74 -14.57 11.72
C TYR A 457 -2.28 -15.11 13.07
N VAL A 458 -1.66 -14.26 13.91
CA VAL A 458 -1.15 -14.70 15.22
C VAL A 458 -2.28 -15.19 16.14
N THR A 459 -3.48 -14.62 16.03
CA THR A 459 -4.63 -15.07 16.81
C THR A 459 -5.11 -16.43 16.32
N ALA A 460 -5.23 -16.62 15.01
CA ALA A 460 -5.61 -17.90 14.45
C ALA A 460 -4.62 -19.04 14.79
N MET A 461 -3.31 -18.73 14.88
CA MET A 461 -2.28 -19.71 15.26
C MET A 461 -2.34 -20.15 16.75
N LYS A 462 -3.12 -19.45 17.60
CA LYS A 462 -3.34 -19.84 19.00
C LYS A 462 -4.54 -20.78 19.19
N ILE A 463 -5.32 -20.93 18.16
CA ILE A 463 -6.52 -21.72 18.08
C ILE A 463 -6.30 -22.90 17.12
#